data_6f50028178c51834ff225423f89c84ef
#
_entry.id   6f50028178c51834ff225423f89c84ef
#
_cell.length_a   1.000
_cell.length_b   1.000
_cell.length_c   1.000
_cell.angle_alpha   90.00
_cell.angle_beta   90.00
_cell.angle_gamma   90.00
#
_symmetry.space_group_name_H-M   'P 1'
#
loop_
_entity.id
_entity.type
_entity.pdbx_description
1 polymer ?
#
loop_
_entity_poly.entity_id
_entity_poly.type
_entity_poly.pdbx_seq_one_letter_code
_entity_poly.pdbx_strand_id
1 'polypeptide(L)'
;FDIERFAKAAHAHGVPLMVDNTFPTPVNCRPIEWGADIVTHSTTKYMDGHAAYLGGAIVDAGKFDWMAHADKFPGLTTPDESYHGVTYAEKFGLEGAFITKATAQLMRDLGPMQNPQAAFFLNSSLESLHVRMPQHCKNGLAMAEFLKSHPKIRFVSYPGLEGDKYYDL
;
A
#
# COMPACT_ATOMS: atom_id res chain seq x y z
N PHE A 1 -3.22 -0.79 13.38
CA PHE A 1 -2.57 -2.08 13.73
C PHE A 1 -1.05 -1.94 13.64
N ASP A 2 -0.33 -2.75 14.39
CA ASP A 2 1.12 -2.76 14.50
C ASP A 2 1.76 -3.45 13.27
N ILE A 3 2.19 -2.65 12.29
CA ILE A 3 2.75 -3.14 11.03
C ILE A 3 4.02 -3.96 11.28
N GLU A 4 4.90 -3.50 12.17
CA GLU A 4 6.17 -4.17 12.46
C GLU A 4 5.95 -5.58 13.04
N ARG A 5 4.99 -5.72 13.93
CA ARG A 5 4.62 -7.03 14.50
C ARG A 5 4.06 -7.97 13.44
N PHE A 6 3.21 -7.45 12.52
CA PHE A 6 2.69 -8.24 11.40
C PHE A 6 3.81 -8.63 10.42
N ALA A 7 4.74 -7.72 10.12
CA ALA A 7 5.89 -8.02 9.27
C ALA A 7 6.75 -9.14 9.87
N LYS A 8 7.10 -9.04 11.14
CA LYS A 8 7.85 -10.09 11.86
C LYS A 8 7.14 -11.44 11.81
N ALA A 9 5.82 -11.46 12.00
CA ALA A 9 5.04 -12.70 11.93
C ALA A 9 5.02 -13.29 10.51
N ALA A 10 4.81 -12.47 9.48
CA ALA A 10 4.82 -12.90 8.08
C ALA A 10 6.20 -13.47 7.69
N HIS A 11 7.28 -12.74 7.99
CA HIS A 11 8.65 -13.16 7.68
C HIS A 11 9.07 -14.44 8.43
N ALA A 12 8.62 -14.63 9.67
CA ALA A 12 8.86 -15.89 10.41
C ALA A 12 8.25 -17.11 9.70
N HIS A 13 7.24 -16.89 8.86
CA HIS A 13 6.63 -17.93 8.03
C HIS A 13 7.09 -17.87 6.56
N GLY A 14 8.11 -17.09 6.23
CA GLY A 14 8.66 -16.98 4.88
C GLY A 14 7.65 -16.48 3.85
N VAL A 15 6.81 -15.52 4.23
CA VAL A 15 5.85 -14.84 3.33
C VAL A 15 5.99 -13.33 3.46
N PRO A 16 5.81 -12.56 2.36
CA PRO A 16 5.87 -11.10 2.42
C PRO A 16 4.63 -10.52 3.11
N LEU A 17 4.80 -9.35 3.73
CA LEU A 17 3.68 -8.54 4.19
C LEU A 17 3.28 -7.53 3.12
N MET A 18 2.02 -7.61 2.67
CA MET A 18 1.41 -6.60 1.81
C MET A 18 0.46 -5.73 2.62
N VAL A 19 0.58 -4.41 2.49
CA VAL A 19 -0.25 -3.43 3.19
C VAL A 19 -1.00 -2.56 2.19
N ASP A 20 -2.32 -2.51 2.31
CA ASP A 20 -3.12 -1.49 1.63
C ASP A 20 -3.04 -0.18 2.42
N ASN A 21 -2.34 0.80 1.86
CA ASN A 21 -2.08 2.10 2.48
C ASN A 21 -2.92 3.23 1.84
N THR A 22 -4.05 2.86 1.26
CA THR A 22 -4.93 3.79 0.53
C THR A 22 -5.36 4.98 1.37
N PHE A 23 -5.85 4.75 2.59
CA PHE A 23 -6.39 5.82 3.42
C PHE A 23 -5.31 6.64 4.15
N PRO A 24 -4.27 6.03 4.74
CA PRO A 24 -3.20 6.81 5.35
C PRO A 24 -2.43 7.64 4.33
N THR A 25 -2.26 7.15 3.11
CA THR A 25 -1.36 7.70 2.08
C THR A 25 0.10 7.72 2.55
N PRO A 26 1.09 7.96 1.68
CA PRO A 26 2.49 8.07 2.11
C PRO A 26 2.78 9.27 3.01
N VAL A 27 1.81 10.19 3.15
CA VAL A 27 1.96 11.36 4.04
C VAL A 27 1.81 10.95 5.51
N ASN A 28 0.81 10.12 5.83
CA ASN A 28 0.55 9.72 7.22
C ASN A 28 1.24 8.41 7.61
N CYS A 29 1.49 7.51 6.65
CA CYS A 29 2.13 6.23 6.93
C CYS A 29 2.93 5.75 5.73
N ARG A 30 4.14 5.23 5.98
CA ARG A 30 5.00 4.58 5.00
C ARG A 30 5.33 3.17 5.47
N PRO A 31 4.47 2.19 5.16
CA PRO A 31 4.56 0.84 5.71
C PRO A 31 5.89 0.12 5.48
N ILE A 32 6.62 0.46 4.40
CA ILE A 32 7.95 -0.09 4.09
C ILE A 32 8.97 0.25 5.20
N GLU A 33 8.86 1.39 5.84
CA GLU A 33 9.73 1.79 6.97
C GLU A 33 9.47 0.95 8.22
N TRP A 34 8.32 0.27 8.28
CA TRP A 34 7.88 -0.60 9.35
C TRP A 34 7.93 -2.10 8.99
N GLY A 35 8.62 -2.44 7.88
CA GLY A 35 8.89 -3.81 7.49
C GLY A 35 7.90 -4.43 6.50
N ALA A 36 6.95 -3.68 5.96
CA ALA A 36 6.14 -4.17 4.84
C ALA A 36 7.00 -4.34 3.58
N ASP A 37 6.72 -5.39 2.82
CA ASP A 37 7.44 -5.71 1.58
C ASP A 37 6.77 -5.08 0.37
N ILE A 38 5.44 -5.06 0.37
CA ILE A 38 4.63 -4.54 -0.73
C ILE A 38 3.58 -3.59 -0.17
N VAL A 39 3.40 -2.45 -0.83
CA VAL A 39 2.35 -1.49 -0.49
C VAL A 39 1.45 -1.28 -1.68
N THR A 40 0.15 -1.33 -1.46
CA THR A 40 -0.85 -1.02 -2.48
C THR A 40 -1.60 0.25 -2.14
N HIS A 41 -2.05 0.95 -3.16
CA HIS A 41 -2.90 2.12 -3.04
C HIS A 41 -4.02 2.08 -4.07
N SER A 42 -5.25 2.31 -3.65
CA SER A 42 -6.27 2.84 -4.56
C SER A 42 -6.03 4.33 -4.72
N THR A 43 -5.42 4.73 -5.83
CA THR A 43 -5.15 6.15 -6.12
C THR A 43 -6.44 6.95 -6.34
N THR A 44 -7.55 6.26 -6.58
CA THR A 44 -8.92 6.78 -6.66
C THR A 44 -9.34 7.62 -5.44
N LYS A 45 -8.76 7.37 -4.26
CA LYS A 45 -9.18 7.96 -2.99
C LYS A 45 -8.44 9.28 -2.72
N TYR A 46 -7.76 9.40 -1.59
CA TYR A 46 -7.10 10.65 -1.19
C TYR A 46 -5.98 11.10 -2.11
N MET A 47 -5.31 10.17 -2.82
CA MET A 47 -4.25 10.55 -3.75
C MET A 47 -4.80 11.40 -4.90
N ASP A 48 -5.90 10.97 -5.55
CA ASP A 48 -6.63 11.79 -6.52
C ASP A 48 -7.35 12.96 -5.81
N GLY A 49 -8.11 12.68 -4.74
CA GLY A 49 -8.78 13.67 -3.91
C GLY A 49 -9.96 14.40 -4.57
N HIS A 50 -10.27 14.08 -5.81
CA HIS A 50 -11.31 14.75 -6.62
C HIS A 50 -12.45 13.82 -7.07
N ALA A 51 -12.32 12.51 -6.81
CA ALA A 51 -13.23 11.47 -7.30
C ALA A 51 -13.39 11.49 -8.85
N ALA A 52 -12.32 11.91 -9.54
CA ALA A 52 -12.36 12.10 -10.99
C ALA A 52 -12.02 10.83 -11.76
N TYR A 53 -11.08 10.03 -11.27
CA TYR A 53 -10.55 8.86 -11.97
C TYR A 53 -10.34 7.66 -11.05
N LEU A 54 -10.48 6.47 -11.64
CA LEU A 54 -10.11 5.21 -11.00
C LEU A 54 -8.64 4.89 -11.30
N GLY A 55 -7.93 4.39 -10.30
CA GLY A 55 -6.56 3.97 -10.48
C GLY A 55 -5.98 3.29 -9.26
N GLY A 56 -4.81 2.70 -9.43
CA GLY A 56 -4.07 2.01 -8.40
C GLY A 56 -2.57 2.18 -8.55
N ALA A 57 -1.85 1.93 -7.47
CA ALA A 57 -0.40 1.85 -7.47
C ALA A 57 0.07 0.71 -6.59
N ILE A 58 1.15 0.06 -7.02
CA ILE A 58 1.87 -0.96 -6.26
C ILE A 58 3.28 -0.46 -6.05
N VAL A 59 3.76 -0.55 -4.81
CA VAL A 59 5.13 -0.20 -4.43
C VAL A 59 5.77 -1.44 -3.83
N ASP A 60 6.88 -1.88 -4.43
CA ASP A 60 7.69 -2.99 -3.93
C ASP A 60 8.89 -2.42 -3.15
N ALA A 61 9.12 -2.91 -1.95
CA ALA A 61 10.30 -2.54 -1.16
C ALA A 61 11.60 -3.12 -1.74
N GLY A 62 11.50 -4.14 -2.61
CA GLY A 62 12.65 -4.80 -3.23
C GLY A 62 13.54 -5.54 -2.24
N LYS A 63 12.98 -6.06 -1.15
CA LYS A 63 13.76 -6.65 -0.04
C LYS A 63 13.45 -8.11 0.26
N PHE A 64 12.28 -8.60 -0.16
CA PHE A 64 11.87 -9.96 0.13
C PHE A 64 12.63 -10.98 -0.73
N ASP A 65 13.26 -11.96 -0.08
CA ASP A 65 14.02 -13.00 -0.77
C ASP A 65 13.10 -14.12 -1.28
N TRP A 66 12.65 -13.96 -2.52
CA TRP A 66 11.78 -14.92 -3.21
C TRP A 66 12.45 -16.30 -3.37
N MET A 67 13.78 -16.33 -3.63
CA MET A 67 14.51 -17.57 -3.85
C MET A 67 14.70 -18.36 -2.57
N ALA A 68 14.86 -17.71 -1.41
CA ALA A 68 14.92 -18.37 -0.11
C ALA A 68 13.63 -19.12 0.24
N HIS A 69 12.52 -18.77 -0.43
CA HIS A 69 11.19 -19.35 -0.20
C HIS A 69 10.55 -19.84 -1.51
N ALA A 70 11.39 -20.39 -2.41
CA ALA A 70 11.01 -20.76 -3.77
C ALA A 70 9.83 -21.75 -3.86
N ASP A 71 9.69 -22.63 -2.90
CA ASP A 71 8.58 -23.57 -2.79
C ASP A 71 7.21 -22.89 -2.66
N LYS A 72 7.17 -21.68 -2.11
CA LYS A 72 5.93 -20.92 -1.93
C LYS A 72 5.61 -19.99 -3.11
N PHE A 73 6.63 -19.62 -3.87
CA PHE A 73 6.50 -18.61 -4.93
C PHE A 73 6.96 -19.11 -6.31
N PRO A 74 6.46 -20.28 -6.78
CA PRO A 74 6.89 -20.83 -8.06
C PRO A 74 6.70 -19.86 -9.23
N GLY A 75 5.69 -18.99 -9.17
CA GLY A 75 5.45 -17.98 -10.21
C GLY A 75 6.58 -16.96 -10.39
N LEU A 76 7.49 -16.81 -9.41
CA LEU A 76 8.65 -15.93 -9.48
C LEU A 76 9.98 -16.69 -9.56
N THR A 77 9.99 -17.95 -9.15
CA THR A 77 11.21 -18.73 -8.91
C THR A 77 11.39 -19.93 -9.86
N THR A 78 10.45 -20.11 -10.78
CA THR A 78 10.58 -21.11 -11.88
C THR A 78 10.48 -20.41 -13.24
N PRO A 79 11.00 -21.05 -14.32
CA PRO A 79 10.89 -20.50 -15.66
C PRO A 79 9.45 -20.23 -16.08
N ASP A 80 9.20 -19.04 -16.62
CA ASP A 80 7.88 -18.60 -17.09
C ASP A 80 7.85 -18.64 -18.63
N GLU A 81 7.18 -19.62 -19.20
CA GLU A 81 7.06 -19.80 -20.63
C GLU A 81 6.36 -18.63 -21.34
N SER A 82 5.45 -17.93 -20.64
CA SER A 82 4.78 -16.74 -21.17
C SER A 82 5.71 -15.54 -21.31
N TYR A 83 6.89 -15.60 -20.66
CA TYR A 83 7.92 -14.58 -20.71
C TYR A 83 9.29 -15.17 -21.05
N HIS A 84 9.34 -15.91 -22.17
CA HIS A 84 10.57 -16.46 -22.77
C HIS A 84 11.37 -17.41 -21.85
N GLY A 85 10.71 -18.15 -20.95
CA GLY A 85 11.36 -19.06 -20.01
C GLY A 85 12.18 -18.36 -18.93
N VAL A 86 11.89 -17.09 -18.63
CA VAL A 86 12.61 -16.32 -17.61
C VAL A 86 12.17 -16.72 -16.21
N THR A 87 13.13 -16.95 -15.32
CA THR A 87 12.93 -17.00 -13.88
C THR A 87 13.09 -15.58 -13.33
N TYR A 88 12.00 -14.96 -12.89
CA TYR A 88 12.00 -13.53 -12.53
C TYR A 88 12.96 -13.22 -11.38
N ALA A 89 12.96 -14.03 -10.33
CA ALA A 89 13.80 -13.80 -9.15
C ALA A 89 15.31 -13.93 -9.47
N GLU A 90 15.68 -14.87 -10.35
CA GLU A 90 17.08 -15.02 -10.78
C GLU A 90 17.53 -13.85 -11.68
N LYS A 91 16.67 -13.45 -12.62
CA LYS A 91 17.05 -12.46 -13.63
C LYS A 91 16.99 -11.03 -13.11
N PHE A 92 16.01 -10.71 -12.28
CA PHE A 92 15.75 -9.33 -11.84
C PHE A 92 16.03 -9.09 -10.35
N GLY A 93 16.46 -10.13 -9.62
CA GLY A 93 16.83 -10.03 -8.21
C GLY A 93 15.69 -9.63 -7.29
N LEU A 94 16.04 -9.25 -6.07
CA LEU A 94 15.06 -8.83 -5.05
C LEU A 94 14.28 -7.59 -5.48
N GLU A 95 14.98 -6.62 -6.06
CA GLU A 95 14.43 -5.30 -6.38
C GLU A 95 13.47 -5.31 -7.58
N GLY A 96 13.62 -6.28 -8.48
CA GLY A 96 12.91 -6.24 -9.75
C GLY A 96 11.94 -7.39 -10.01
N ALA A 97 12.06 -8.53 -9.33
CA ALA A 97 11.32 -9.74 -9.66
C ALA A 97 9.81 -9.54 -9.64
N PHE A 98 9.29 -9.05 -8.53
CA PHE A 98 7.84 -8.88 -8.34
C PHE A 98 7.25 -7.83 -9.29
N ILE A 99 7.86 -6.64 -9.35
CA ILE A 99 7.37 -5.55 -10.21
C ILE A 99 7.49 -5.88 -11.69
N THR A 100 8.57 -6.56 -12.10
CA THR A 100 8.70 -6.98 -13.51
C THR A 100 7.62 -7.99 -13.89
N LYS A 101 7.34 -8.98 -13.03
CA LYS A 101 6.24 -9.91 -13.32
C LYS A 101 4.88 -9.18 -13.34
N ALA A 102 4.63 -8.31 -12.40
CA ALA A 102 3.38 -7.54 -12.35
C ALA A 102 3.17 -6.71 -13.62
N THR A 103 4.21 -6.07 -14.14
CA THR A 103 4.11 -5.18 -15.31
C THR A 103 4.28 -5.92 -16.63
N ALA A 104 5.32 -6.73 -16.79
CA ALA A 104 5.68 -7.33 -18.05
C ALA A 104 4.83 -8.56 -18.41
N GLN A 105 4.19 -9.20 -17.44
CA GLN A 105 3.28 -10.31 -17.66
C GLN A 105 1.85 -9.97 -17.29
N LEU A 106 1.55 -9.76 -16.00
CA LEU A 106 0.15 -9.65 -15.56
C LEU A 106 -0.55 -8.41 -16.14
N MET A 107 0.07 -7.25 -16.09
CA MET A 107 -0.49 -6.04 -16.69
C MET A 107 -0.62 -6.16 -18.21
N ARG A 108 0.40 -6.72 -18.89
CA ARG A 108 0.37 -6.98 -20.34
C ARG A 108 -0.80 -7.89 -20.72
N ASP A 109 -0.98 -9.01 -20.00
CA ASP A 109 -1.92 -10.06 -20.39
C ASP A 109 -3.36 -9.74 -19.94
N LEU A 110 -3.55 -9.12 -18.78
CA LEU A 110 -4.86 -8.78 -18.23
C LEU A 110 -5.32 -7.36 -18.60
N GLY A 111 -4.39 -6.47 -18.98
CA GLY A 111 -4.68 -5.12 -19.44
C GLY A 111 -4.97 -4.05 -18.37
N PRO A 112 -4.77 -4.24 -17.06
CA PRO A 112 -5.07 -3.21 -16.03
C PRO A 112 -4.01 -2.10 -16.07
N MET A 113 -4.11 -1.21 -17.03
CA MET A 113 -3.19 -0.10 -17.23
C MET A 113 -3.85 1.23 -16.90
N GLN A 114 -3.11 2.09 -16.18
CA GLN A 114 -3.54 3.46 -15.92
C GLN A 114 -3.69 4.23 -17.24
N ASN A 115 -4.84 4.87 -17.45
CA ASN A 115 -5.03 5.78 -18.56
C ASN A 115 -4.06 6.97 -18.42
N PRO A 116 -3.34 7.38 -19.49
CA PRO A 116 -2.36 8.47 -19.41
C PRO A 116 -2.93 9.81 -18.91
N GLN A 117 -4.16 10.13 -19.28
CA GLN A 117 -4.84 11.33 -18.80
C GLN A 117 -5.14 11.24 -17.30
N ALA A 118 -5.59 10.08 -16.82
CA ALA A 118 -5.79 9.84 -15.39
C ALA A 118 -4.46 9.92 -14.61
N ALA A 119 -3.36 9.43 -15.19
CA ALA A 119 -2.03 9.56 -14.60
C ALA A 119 -1.58 11.02 -14.49
N PHE A 120 -1.85 11.84 -15.50
CA PHE A 120 -1.59 13.28 -15.48
C PHE A 120 -2.36 13.99 -14.36
N PHE A 121 -3.66 13.73 -14.24
CA PHE A 121 -4.47 14.32 -13.17
C PHE A 121 -4.05 13.84 -11.79
N LEU A 122 -3.73 12.57 -11.64
CA LEU A 122 -3.20 12.04 -10.38
C LEU A 122 -1.90 12.76 -9.98
N ASN A 123 -0.98 12.93 -10.93
CA ASN A 123 0.29 13.63 -10.67
C ASN A 123 0.05 15.07 -10.18
N SER A 124 -0.87 15.80 -10.82
CA SER A 124 -1.26 17.14 -10.40
C SER A 124 -1.91 17.16 -9.02
N SER A 125 -2.75 16.16 -8.71
CA SER A 125 -3.41 16.03 -7.40
C SER A 125 -2.43 15.72 -6.27
N LEU A 126 -1.38 14.95 -6.55
CA LEU A 126 -0.35 14.62 -5.58
C LEU A 126 0.42 15.85 -5.08
N GLU A 127 0.52 16.91 -5.88
CA GLU A 127 1.17 18.17 -5.48
C GLU A 127 0.58 18.78 -4.20
N SER A 128 -0.71 18.58 -3.95
CA SER A 128 -1.41 19.09 -2.77
C SER A 128 -1.60 18.07 -1.65
N LEU A 129 -1.21 16.81 -1.85
CA LEU A 129 -1.51 15.72 -0.91
C LEU A 129 -0.93 15.99 0.49
N HIS A 130 0.28 16.52 0.57
CA HIS A 130 0.96 16.83 1.83
C HIS A 130 0.29 17.98 2.63
N VAL A 131 -0.55 18.78 1.99
CA VAL A 131 -1.35 19.83 2.63
C VAL A 131 -2.74 19.30 3.00
N ARG A 132 -3.36 18.50 2.10
CA ARG A 132 -4.72 17.99 2.31
C ARG A 132 -4.77 16.98 3.45
N MET A 133 -3.81 16.05 3.52
CA MET A 133 -3.86 14.97 4.52
C MET A 133 -3.78 15.49 5.96
N PRO A 134 -2.85 16.39 6.35
CA PRO A 134 -2.86 16.98 7.69
C PRO A 134 -4.17 17.70 8.03
N GLN A 135 -4.78 18.39 7.03
CA GLN A 135 -6.06 19.04 7.26
C GLN A 135 -7.20 18.04 7.48
N HIS A 136 -7.23 16.92 6.74
CA HIS A 136 -8.18 15.84 6.98
C HIS A 136 -8.02 15.24 8.39
N CYS A 137 -6.79 14.98 8.82
CA CYS A 137 -6.51 14.47 10.16
C CYS A 137 -6.98 15.44 11.25
N LYS A 138 -6.68 16.73 11.11
CA LYS A 138 -7.16 17.77 12.03
C LYS A 138 -8.69 17.83 12.11
N ASN A 139 -9.35 17.77 10.97
CA ASN A 139 -10.82 17.77 10.92
C ASN A 139 -11.40 16.49 11.54
N GLY A 140 -10.77 15.34 11.29
CA GLY A 140 -11.17 14.05 11.86
C GLY A 140 -11.09 14.06 13.39
N LEU A 141 -9.99 14.57 13.95
CA LEU A 141 -9.80 14.68 15.39
C LEU A 141 -10.85 15.62 16.01
N ALA A 142 -11.03 16.82 15.46
CA ALA A 142 -12.03 17.77 15.97
C ALA A 142 -13.45 17.18 15.94
N MET A 143 -13.80 16.43 14.91
CA MET A 143 -15.08 15.73 14.84
C MET A 143 -15.19 14.62 15.89
N ALA A 144 -14.15 13.84 16.09
CA ALA A 144 -14.11 12.78 17.09
C ALA A 144 -14.28 13.34 18.52
N GLU A 145 -13.61 14.44 18.85
CA GLU A 145 -13.74 15.15 20.13
C GLU A 145 -15.16 15.69 20.34
N PHE A 146 -15.73 16.32 19.31
CA PHE A 146 -17.13 16.79 19.36
C PHE A 146 -18.10 15.64 19.62
N LEU A 147 -17.98 14.54 18.87
CA LEU A 147 -18.86 13.39 19.02
C LEU A 147 -18.68 12.69 20.36
N LYS A 148 -17.46 12.63 20.92
CA LYS A 148 -17.18 12.04 22.25
C LYS A 148 -17.96 12.76 23.37
N SER A 149 -18.20 14.05 23.23
CA SER A 149 -18.96 14.85 24.19
C SER A 149 -20.46 14.93 23.90
N HIS A 150 -20.93 14.43 22.75
CA HIS A 150 -22.31 14.62 22.33
C HIS A 150 -23.29 13.66 23.03
N PRO A 151 -24.38 14.14 23.64
CA PRO A 151 -25.26 13.34 24.49
C PRO A 151 -25.99 12.19 23.80
N LYS A 152 -26.11 12.21 22.48
CA LYS A 152 -26.73 11.16 21.67
C LYS A 152 -25.74 10.10 21.18
N ILE A 153 -24.44 10.26 21.44
CA ILE A 153 -23.40 9.35 21.00
C ILE A 153 -22.95 8.48 22.17
N ARG A 154 -23.02 7.17 21.97
CA ARG A 154 -22.66 6.20 23.01
C ARG A 154 -21.15 6.02 23.16
N PHE A 155 -20.43 5.95 22.04
CA PHE A 155 -18.98 5.80 22.00
C PHE A 155 -18.42 6.32 20.67
N VAL A 156 -17.17 6.70 20.67
CA VAL A 156 -16.38 7.04 19.49
C VAL A 156 -15.14 6.16 19.48
N SER A 157 -14.85 5.51 18.36
CA SER A 157 -13.60 4.78 18.12
C SER A 157 -12.79 5.57 17.12
N TYR A 158 -11.72 6.18 17.58
CA TYR A 158 -10.81 6.96 16.74
C TYR A 158 -9.39 6.90 17.33
N PRO A 159 -8.42 6.32 16.62
CA PRO A 159 -7.06 6.09 17.15
C PRO A 159 -6.33 7.36 17.61
N GLY A 160 -6.67 8.52 17.05
CA GLY A 160 -6.08 9.80 17.47
C GLY A 160 -6.68 10.41 18.74
N LEU A 161 -7.65 9.75 19.41
CA LEU A 161 -8.18 10.21 20.70
C LEU A 161 -7.34 9.64 21.85
N GLU A 162 -6.92 10.50 22.76
CA GLU A 162 -6.27 10.07 24.00
C GLU A 162 -7.13 9.03 24.74
N GLY A 163 -6.51 7.92 25.11
CA GLY A 163 -7.17 6.77 25.74
C GLY A 163 -7.79 5.75 24.78
N ASP A 164 -7.68 5.94 23.46
CA ASP A 164 -7.96 4.86 22.51
C ASP A 164 -6.84 3.80 22.59
N LYS A 165 -7.21 2.53 22.44
CA LYS A 165 -6.28 1.38 22.55
C LYS A 165 -5.14 1.39 21.51
N TYR A 166 -5.24 2.20 20.48
CA TYR A 166 -4.25 2.32 19.40
C TYR A 166 -3.56 3.69 19.37
N TYR A 167 -3.79 4.52 20.39
CA TYR A 167 -3.26 5.88 20.45
C TYR A 167 -1.73 5.94 20.42
N ASP A 168 -1.07 4.97 21.05
CA ASP A 168 0.39 4.89 21.17
C ASP A 168 1.06 4.08 20.03
N LEU A 169 0.31 3.66 19.02
CA LEU A 169 0.81 2.93 17.84
C LEU A 169 1.14 3.92 16.68
#